data_a9ca8710442664073333911ac8752a10
#
_entry.id   a9ca8710442664073333911ac8752a10
#
_cell.length_a   1.000
_cell.length_b   1.000
_cell.length_c   1.000
_cell.angle_alpha   90.00
_cell.angle_beta   90.00
_cell.angle_gamma   90.00
#
_symmetry.space_group_name_H-M   'P 1'
#
loop_
_entity.id
_entity.type
_entity.pdbx_description
1 polymer ?
#
loop_
_entity_poly.entity_id
_entity_poly.type
_entity_poly.pdbx_seq_one_letter_code
_entity_poly.pdbx_strand_id
1 'polypeptide(L)'
;MTVPRVVSLAPSATATVTALGAAELLVGVTHHCDRPADIGSAHGEEFPVAVGGWLNPDLDRVADLDPDVVLTSDGLQSDLAEDCRERGFDVRHRAPATLDEAVETFAARGADVGRPAAGERLAADSRRRLDDVASAVESRPRPTVYCEEWSDPPMAAGNWVPDAVRAAGGRYPFVDPGERSREVDLAAVERADPDHVIVHVCGHGDRVDPETIASRDWAVDAPVHVIDDSLLNQPSPALIDGVERLAGLFHPETETYS
;
A
#
# COMPACT_ATOMS: atom_id res chain seq x y z
N MET A 1 30.30 -4.15 13.75
CA MET A 1 28.90 -4.62 13.72
C MET A 1 28.63 -4.99 12.28
N THR A 2 28.22 -6.21 12.02
CA THR A 2 27.80 -6.65 10.67
C THR A 2 26.53 -5.89 10.27
N VAL A 3 26.44 -5.53 9.00
CA VAL A 3 25.23 -4.93 8.42
C VAL A 3 24.14 -6.00 8.38
N PRO A 4 22.94 -5.78 8.93
CA PRO A 4 21.91 -6.80 8.94
C PRO A 4 21.47 -7.17 7.51
N ARG A 5 21.22 -8.46 7.29
CA ARG A 5 20.75 -9.04 6.03
C ARG A 5 19.23 -9.20 6.11
N VAL A 6 18.51 -8.46 5.28
CA VAL A 6 17.05 -8.41 5.31
C VAL A 6 16.48 -9.10 4.06
N VAL A 7 15.59 -10.05 4.26
CA VAL A 7 14.72 -10.57 3.19
C VAL A 7 13.32 -9.99 3.37
N SER A 8 12.81 -9.31 2.34
CA SER A 8 11.46 -8.77 2.36
C SER A 8 10.53 -9.58 1.45
N LEU A 9 9.53 -10.21 2.05
CA LEU A 9 8.52 -11.00 1.33
C LEU A 9 7.25 -10.21 0.98
N ALA A 10 7.24 -8.89 1.26
CA ALA A 10 6.08 -8.04 0.98
C ALA A 10 6.49 -6.72 0.31
N PRO A 11 5.77 -6.30 -0.76
CA PRO A 11 6.03 -5.02 -1.44
C PRO A 11 6.02 -3.82 -0.49
N SER A 12 5.03 -3.73 0.41
CA SER A 12 4.92 -2.65 1.39
C SER A 12 6.12 -2.58 2.35
N ALA A 13 6.65 -3.73 2.77
CA ALA A 13 7.83 -3.78 3.63
C ALA A 13 9.09 -3.34 2.86
N THR A 14 9.24 -3.79 1.60
CA THR A 14 10.33 -3.37 0.71
C THR A 14 10.29 -1.85 0.48
N ALA A 15 9.14 -1.29 0.14
CA ALA A 15 8.95 0.14 -0.07
C ALA A 15 9.29 0.94 1.20
N THR A 16 8.85 0.45 2.36
CA THR A 16 9.16 1.11 3.65
C THR A 16 10.66 1.08 3.95
N VAL A 17 11.33 -0.07 3.81
CA VAL A 17 12.80 -0.19 4.01
C VAL A 17 13.56 0.76 3.08
N THR A 18 13.10 0.87 1.83
CA THR A 18 13.69 1.80 0.85
C THR A 18 13.51 3.26 1.29
N ALA A 19 12.30 3.64 1.72
CA ALA A 19 12.01 4.99 2.22
C ALA A 19 12.77 5.35 3.51
N LEU A 20 13.17 4.35 4.31
CA LEU A 20 14.05 4.54 5.45
C LEU A 20 15.53 4.82 5.07
N GLY A 21 15.87 4.81 3.77
CA GLY A 21 17.24 4.88 3.30
C GLY A 21 18.08 3.67 3.72
N ALA A 22 17.45 2.48 3.76
CA ALA A 22 18.04 1.23 4.23
C ALA A 22 17.96 0.12 3.16
N ALA A 23 17.79 0.50 1.91
CA ALA A 23 17.64 -0.43 0.78
C ALA A 23 18.84 -1.37 0.62
N GLU A 24 20.04 -0.92 1.02
CA GLU A 24 21.28 -1.70 1.01
C GLU A 24 21.25 -2.92 1.93
N LEU A 25 20.29 -2.97 2.87
CA LEU A 25 20.08 -4.12 3.76
C LEU A 25 19.33 -5.27 3.08
N LEU A 26 18.58 -4.98 2.02
CA LEU A 26 17.76 -5.96 1.31
C LEU A 26 18.64 -6.92 0.53
N VAL A 27 18.72 -8.18 0.94
CA VAL A 27 19.43 -9.25 0.24
C VAL A 27 18.49 -10.10 -0.62
N GLY A 28 17.19 -10.12 -0.32
CA GLY A 28 16.18 -10.83 -1.07
C GLY A 28 14.81 -10.14 -1.02
N VAL A 29 14.07 -10.22 -2.15
CA VAL A 29 12.73 -9.65 -2.30
C VAL A 29 11.85 -10.56 -3.15
N THR A 30 10.53 -10.38 -3.12
CA THR A 30 9.63 -11.10 -4.04
C THR A 30 9.61 -10.44 -5.42
N HIS A 31 9.03 -11.14 -6.41
CA HIS A 31 8.86 -10.61 -7.77
C HIS A 31 7.90 -9.41 -7.85
N HIS A 32 7.08 -9.20 -6.81
CA HIS A 32 6.11 -8.10 -6.72
C HIS A 32 6.70 -6.86 -6.04
N CYS A 33 7.90 -6.96 -5.51
CA CYS A 33 8.59 -5.82 -4.90
C CYS A 33 9.28 -4.98 -5.97
N ASP A 34 9.13 -3.66 -5.89
CA ASP A 34 9.95 -2.75 -6.66
C ASP A 34 11.41 -2.87 -6.20
N ARG A 35 12.29 -3.12 -7.14
CA ARG A 35 13.73 -3.20 -6.85
C ARG A 35 14.29 -1.78 -6.78
N PRO A 36 14.91 -1.38 -5.65
CA PRO A 36 15.54 -0.09 -5.56
C PRO A 36 16.65 0.05 -6.61
N ALA A 37 16.55 1.07 -7.47
CA ALA A 37 17.42 1.24 -8.64
C ALA A 37 18.92 1.40 -8.30
N ASP A 38 19.22 1.90 -7.11
CA ASP A 38 20.58 2.27 -6.70
C ASP A 38 21.42 1.11 -6.13
N ILE A 39 20.78 -0.04 -5.83
CA ILE A 39 21.48 -1.17 -5.18
C ILE A 39 22.20 -2.06 -6.19
N GLY A 40 21.65 -2.23 -7.38
CA GLY A 40 22.20 -3.09 -8.43
C GLY A 40 23.61 -2.72 -8.86
N SER A 41 23.96 -1.42 -8.80
CA SER A 41 25.31 -0.95 -9.20
C SER A 41 26.43 -1.37 -8.25
N ALA A 42 26.15 -1.63 -6.98
CA ALA A 42 27.14 -2.01 -5.98
C ALA A 42 27.31 -3.53 -5.80
N HIS A 43 26.27 -4.33 -6.11
CA HIS A 43 26.21 -5.75 -5.80
C HIS A 43 25.91 -6.66 -7.01
N GLY A 44 25.75 -6.10 -8.21
CA GLY A 44 25.41 -6.81 -9.47
C GLY A 44 23.93 -6.60 -9.87
N GLU A 45 23.65 -6.80 -11.17
CA GLU A 45 22.32 -6.49 -11.75
C GLU A 45 21.15 -7.33 -11.20
N GLU A 46 21.42 -8.44 -10.54
CA GLU A 46 20.39 -9.34 -9.96
C GLU A 46 20.15 -9.13 -8.45
N PHE A 47 20.74 -8.10 -7.84
CA PHE A 47 20.60 -7.84 -6.42
C PHE A 47 19.55 -6.74 -6.14
N PRO A 48 18.66 -6.84 -5.12
CA PRO A 48 18.43 -8.01 -4.26
C PRO A 48 17.87 -9.22 -5.01
N VAL A 49 18.15 -10.42 -4.51
CA VAL A 49 17.76 -11.68 -5.17
C VAL A 49 16.24 -11.86 -5.14
N ALA A 50 15.64 -12.22 -6.27
CA ALA A 50 14.22 -12.58 -6.31
C ALA A 50 14.00 -13.98 -5.69
N VAL A 51 13.18 -14.05 -4.62
CA VAL A 51 12.91 -15.28 -3.86
C VAL A 51 11.54 -15.89 -4.14
N GLY A 52 10.87 -15.50 -5.24
CA GLY A 52 9.58 -16.06 -5.63
C GLY A 52 8.41 -15.09 -5.51
N GLY A 53 7.20 -15.61 -5.40
CA GLY A 53 5.98 -14.82 -5.34
C GLY A 53 5.65 -14.32 -3.94
N TRP A 54 4.70 -13.40 -3.85
CA TRP A 54 4.28 -12.76 -2.59
C TRP A 54 3.68 -13.75 -1.58
N LEU A 55 2.83 -14.68 -2.03
CA LEU A 55 2.20 -15.69 -1.16
C LEU A 55 2.90 -17.05 -1.21
N ASN A 56 3.81 -17.25 -2.15
CA ASN A 56 4.50 -18.51 -2.39
C ASN A 56 5.98 -18.30 -2.71
N PRO A 57 6.75 -17.65 -1.82
CA PRO A 57 8.20 -17.53 -1.99
C PRO A 57 8.88 -18.91 -1.87
N ASP A 58 10.04 -19.02 -2.49
CA ASP A 58 10.94 -20.17 -2.33
C ASP A 58 11.74 -19.99 -1.02
N LEU A 59 11.28 -20.68 0.04
CA LEU A 59 11.89 -20.57 1.36
C LEU A 59 13.28 -21.21 1.44
N ASP A 60 13.64 -22.11 0.51
CA ASP A 60 15.01 -22.63 0.44
C ASP A 60 15.95 -21.56 -0.12
N ARG A 61 15.51 -20.78 -1.14
CA ARG A 61 16.25 -19.60 -1.58
C ARG A 61 16.37 -18.52 -0.51
N VAL A 62 15.33 -18.35 0.32
CA VAL A 62 15.41 -17.44 1.48
C VAL A 62 16.49 -17.93 2.45
N ALA A 63 16.56 -19.25 2.74
CA ALA A 63 17.57 -19.83 3.62
C ALA A 63 19.00 -19.67 3.07
N ASP A 64 19.19 -19.85 1.75
CA ASP A 64 20.49 -19.67 1.09
C ASP A 64 21.04 -18.23 1.20
N LEU A 65 20.15 -17.27 1.42
CA LEU A 65 20.53 -15.88 1.64
C LEU A 65 20.97 -15.59 3.08
N ASP A 66 20.86 -16.53 4.01
CA ASP A 66 21.25 -16.40 5.42
C ASP A 66 20.78 -15.06 6.03
N PRO A 67 19.45 -14.80 6.07
CA PRO A 67 18.93 -13.52 6.54
C PRO A 67 18.98 -13.41 8.05
N ASP A 68 19.33 -12.22 8.57
CA ASP A 68 19.18 -11.88 9.99
C ASP A 68 17.71 -11.64 10.36
N VAL A 69 16.89 -11.16 9.37
CA VAL A 69 15.46 -10.90 9.57
C VAL A 69 14.68 -11.09 8.27
N VAL A 70 13.49 -11.67 8.39
CA VAL A 70 12.51 -11.83 7.30
C VAL A 70 11.31 -10.93 7.59
N LEU A 71 10.95 -10.08 6.63
CA LEU A 71 9.82 -9.17 6.73
C LEU A 71 8.63 -9.72 5.94
N THR A 72 7.48 -9.81 6.59
CA THR A 72 6.19 -10.11 5.98
C THR A 72 5.18 -9.00 6.30
N SER A 73 4.13 -8.88 5.52
CA SER A 73 3.09 -7.87 5.71
C SER A 73 1.75 -8.38 5.21
N ASP A 74 0.65 -7.77 5.72
CA ASP A 74 -0.71 -8.16 5.38
C ASP A 74 -1.19 -9.46 6.06
N GLY A 75 -2.50 -9.49 6.39
CA GLY A 75 -3.14 -10.66 6.99
C GLY A 75 -3.13 -11.91 6.10
N LEU A 76 -2.98 -11.75 4.77
CA LEU A 76 -2.86 -12.88 3.83
C LEU A 76 -1.52 -13.62 3.94
N GLN A 77 -0.49 -12.98 4.51
CA GLN A 77 0.81 -13.63 4.77
C GLN A 77 0.94 -14.20 6.19
N SER A 78 -0.13 -14.28 6.98
CA SER A 78 -0.05 -14.78 8.36
C SER A 78 0.47 -16.23 8.41
N ASP A 79 -0.06 -17.11 7.56
CA ASP A 79 0.37 -18.52 7.49
C ASP A 79 1.81 -18.61 6.97
N LEU A 80 2.17 -17.83 5.96
CA LEU A 80 3.56 -17.75 5.46
C LEU A 80 4.53 -17.29 6.55
N ALA A 81 4.12 -16.32 7.38
CA ALA A 81 4.94 -15.84 8.48
C ALA A 81 5.18 -16.94 9.52
N GLU A 82 4.20 -17.83 9.75
CA GLU A 82 4.35 -18.99 10.62
C GLU A 82 5.25 -20.04 10.00
N ASP A 83 5.06 -20.41 8.73
CA ASP A 83 5.93 -21.32 7.99
C ASP A 83 7.40 -20.86 8.03
N CYS A 84 7.64 -19.55 7.91
CA CYS A 84 8.98 -18.98 8.04
C CYS A 84 9.55 -19.16 9.47
N ARG A 85 8.73 -18.96 10.51
CA ARG A 85 9.15 -19.18 11.91
C ARG A 85 9.46 -20.65 12.20
N GLU A 86 8.66 -21.58 11.68
CA GLU A 86 8.89 -23.01 11.80
C GLU A 86 10.22 -23.46 11.16
N ARG A 87 10.66 -22.74 10.12
CA ARG A 87 11.99 -22.91 9.52
C ARG A 87 13.14 -22.25 10.30
N GLY A 88 12.82 -21.53 11.38
CA GLY A 88 13.82 -20.92 12.28
C GLY A 88 14.22 -19.50 11.90
N PHE A 89 13.52 -18.83 10.98
CA PHE A 89 13.80 -17.42 10.65
C PHE A 89 13.30 -16.47 11.74
N ASP A 90 14.02 -15.36 11.96
CA ASP A 90 13.52 -14.23 12.75
C ASP A 90 12.53 -13.42 11.87
N VAL A 91 11.23 -13.62 12.09
CA VAL A 91 10.16 -13.04 11.25
C VAL A 91 9.53 -11.84 11.93
N ARG A 92 9.51 -10.71 11.24
CA ARG A 92 8.80 -9.49 11.64
C ARG A 92 7.55 -9.32 10.76
N HIS A 93 6.46 -9.89 11.21
CA HIS A 93 5.16 -9.79 10.55
C HIS A 93 4.40 -8.55 11.04
N ARG A 94 3.82 -7.79 10.09
CA ARG A 94 2.97 -6.62 10.35
C ARG A 94 1.72 -6.72 9.48
N ALA A 95 0.55 -6.61 10.06
CA ALA A 95 -0.72 -6.73 9.34
C ALA A 95 -1.65 -5.55 9.70
N PRO A 96 -1.30 -4.31 9.30
CA PRO A 96 -2.16 -3.16 9.53
C PRO A 96 -3.47 -3.33 8.77
N ALA A 97 -4.56 -2.89 9.36
CA ALA A 97 -5.89 -2.90 8.75
C ALA A 97 -6.42 -1.48 8.51
N THR A 98 -5.91 -0.47 9.20
CA THR A 98 -6.32 0.93 9.08
C THR A 98 -5.17 1.82 8.62
N LEU A 99 -5.48 3.06 8.22
CA LEU A 99 -4.47 4.04 7.81
C LEU A 99 -3.52 4.39 8.98
N ASP A 100 -4.05 4.55 10.19
CA ASP A 100 -3.23 4.83 11.37
C ASP A 100 -2.26 3.69 11.67
N GLU A 101 -2.76 2.45 11.64
CA GLU A 101 -1.92 1.27 11.84
C GLU A 101 -0.84 1.15 10.73
N ALA A 102 -1.18 1.50 9.46
CA ALA A 102 -0.19 1.53 8.37
C ALA A 102 0.95 2.52 8.69
N VAL A 103 0.64 3.73 9.16
CA VAL A 103 1.65 4.72 9.58
C VAL A 103 2.46 4.25 10.78
N GLU A 104 1.85 3.57 11.76
CA GLU A 104 2.55 2.99 12.90
C GLU A 104 3.57 1.92 12.47
N THR A 105 3.29 1.18 11.39
CA THR A 105 4.24 0.18 10.89
C THR A 105 5.55 0.80 10.42
N PHE A 106 5.60 2.07 10.01
CA PHE A 106 6.83 2.71 9.54
C PHE A 106 7.88 2.82 10.65
N ALA A 107 7.45 3.25 11.86
CA ALA A 107 8.35 3.28 13.02
C ALA A 107 8.79 1.87 13.42
N ALA A 108 7.85 0.91 13.43
CA ALA A 108 8.14 -0.47 13.76
C ALA A 108 9.11 -1.12 12.75
N ARG A 109 8.95 -0.88 11.44
CA ARG A 109 9.89 -1.36 10.41
C ARG A 109 11.28 -0.76 10.58
N GLY A 110 11.36 0.54 10.93
CA GLY A 110 12.64 1.15 11.27
C GLY A 110 13.36 0.41 12.40
N ALA A 111 12.65 0.04 13.45
CA ALA A 111 13.21 -0.77 14.55
C ALA A 111 13.60 -2.18 14.09
N ASP A 112 12.76 -2.84 13.28
CA ASP A 112 12.98 -4.20 12.75
C ASP A 112 14.30 -4.29 11.94
N VAL A 113 14.71 -3.22 11.25
CA VAL A 113 15.93 -3.18 10.42
C VAL A 113 17.07 -2.36 11.00
N GLY A 114 17.01 -2.03 12.31
CA GLY A 114 18.07 -1.29 12.99
C GLY A 114 18.17 0.21 12.60
N ARG A 115 17.06 0.79 12.14
CA ARG A 115 16.94 2.20 11.77
C ARG A 115 15.80 2.92 12.53
N PRO A 116 15.70 2.79 13.89
CA PRO A 116 14.54 3.25 14.64
C PRO A 116 14.29 4.76 14.47
N ALA A 117 15.32 5.59 14.51
CA ALA A 117 15.17 7.05 14.34
C ALA A 117 14.69 7.44 12.93
N ALA A 118 15.02 6.66 11.87
CA ALA A 118 14.50 6.90 10.55
C ALA A 118 13.02 6.51 10.47
N GLY A 119 12.63 5.38 11.08
CA GLY A 119 11.24 4.95 11.16
C GLY A 119 10.35 5.96 11.91
N GLU A 120 10.81 6.45 13.04
CA GLU A 120 10.09 7.49 13.81
C GLU A 120 9.90 8.78 12.99
N ARG A 121 10.94 9.22 12.27
CA ARG A 121 10.84 10.40 11.38
C ARG A 121 9.84 10.16 10.26
N LEU A 122 9.90 9.01 9.58
CA LEU A 122 8.98 8.67 8.49
C LEU A 122 7.53 8.66 8.97
N ALA A 123 7.25 8.05 10.11
CA ALA A 123 5.92 8.03 10.71
C ALA A 123 5.44 9.44 11.11
N ALA A 124 6.32 10.26 11.69
CA ALA A 124 5.99 11.65 12.08
C ALA A 124 5.73 12.53 10.85
N ASP A 125 6.53 12.40 9.79
CA ASP A 125 6.33 13.12 8.54
C ASP A 125 5.03 12.71 7.84
N SER A 126 4.70 11.41 7.85
CA SER A 126 3.45 10.91 7.32
C SER A 126 2.24 11.48 8.06
N ARG A 127 2.26 11.49 9.39
CA ARG A 127 1.17 12.08 10.19
C ARG A 127 1.01 13.57 9.91
N ARG A 128 2.12 14.33 9.83
CA ARG A 128 2.07 15.75 9.49
C ARG A 128 1.41 15.98 8.12
N ARG A 129 1.79 15.21 7.10
CA ARG A 129 1.18 15.30 5.76
C ARG A 129 -0.32 15.01 5.78
N LEU A 130 -0.74 14.00 6.54
CA LEU A 130 -2.18 13.69 6.72
C LEU A 130 -2.92 14.81 7.44
N ASP A 131 -2.33 15.44 8.46
CA ASP A 131 -2.89 16.59 9.17
C ASP A 131 -3.01 17.81 8.25
N ASP A 132 -2.02 18.04 7.39
CA ASP A 132 -2.03 19.12 6.39
C ASP A 132 -3.17 18.91 5.39
N VAL A 133 -3.37 17.69 4.86
CA VAL A 133 -4.50 17.34 3.99
C VAL A 133 -5.83 17.55 4.72
N ALA A 134 -5.97 16.98 5.92
CA ALA A 134 -7.21 17.11 6.70
C ALA A 134 -7.59 18.59 6.93
N SER A 135 -6.61 19.43 7.25
CA SER A 135 -6.80 20.87 7.44
C SER A 135 -7.25 21.57 6.15
N ALA A 136 -6.67 21.20 5.01
CA ALA A 136 -7.00 21.78 3.71
C ALA A 136 -8.42 21.44 3.24
N VAL A 137 -8.97 20.29 3.64
CA VAL A 137 -10.29 19.81 3.22
C VAL A 137 -11.38 19.98 4.27
N GLU A 138 -11.07 20.47 5.47
CA GLU A 138 -11.99 20.54 6.63
C GLU A 138 -13.33 21.22 6.31
N SER A 139 -13.31 22.31 5.55
CA SER A 139 -14.50 23.11 5.21
C SER A 139 -15.05 22.80 3.81
N ARG A 140 -14.51 21.78 3.12
CA ARG A 140 -14.91 21.44 1.76
C ARG A 140 -16.12 20.46 1.75
N PRO A 141 -16.92 20.44 0.67
CA PRO A 141 -17.93 19.39 0.48
C PRO A 141 -17.28 18.01 0.52
N ARG A 142 -18.00 17.01 1.02
CA ARG A 142 -17.50 15.64 1.10
C ARG A 142 -18.14 14.76 0.02
N PRO A 143 -17.51 14.62 -1.15
CA PRO A 143 -18.05 13.79 -2.23
C PRO A 143 -18.15 12.32 -1.81
N THR A 144 -19.14 11.62 -2.36
CA THR A 144 -19.25 10.16 -2.25
C THR A 144 -18.30 9.54 -3.24
N VAL A 145 -17.51 8.57 -2.79
CA VAL A 145 -16.45 7.94 -3.60
C VAL A 145 -16.65 6.44 -3.63
N TYR A 146 -16.52 5.84 -4.81
CA TYR A 146 -16.38 4.40 -5.00
C TYR A 146 -14.94 4.09 -5.37
N CYS A 147 -14.25 3.24 -4.62
CA CYS A 147 -12.90 2.76 -4.91
C CYS A 147 -12.96 1.28 -5.30
N GLU A 148 -12.46 0.95 -6.49
CA GLU A 148 -12.43 -0.40 -7.02
C GLU A 148 -11.01 -0.92 -7.09
N GLU A 149 -10.72 -2.01 -6.36
CA GLU A 149 -9.40 -2.66 -6.35
C GLU A 149 -9.35 -3.95 -7.19
N TRP A 150 -10.49 -4.45 -7.63
CA TRP A 150 -10.63 -5.61 -8.50
C TRP A 150 -11.92 -5.47 -9.33
N SER A 151 -11.88 -5.86 -10.61
CA SER A 151 -12.93 -5.52 -11.58
C SER A 151 -13.84 -6.68 -11.99
N ASP A 152 -13.46 -7.93 -11.75
CA ASP A 152 -14.27 -9.10 -12.12
C ASP A 152 -14.13 -10.24 -11.09
N PRO A 153 -15.07 -10.36 -10.13
CA PRO A 153 -16.19 -9.44 -9.88
C PRO A 153 -15.72 -8.10 -9.30
N PRO A 154 -16.52 -7.00 -9.44
CA PRO A 154 -16.17 -5.71 -8.85
C PRO A 154 -16.04 -5.79 -7.33
N MET A 155 -14.91 -5.33 -6.80
CA MET A 155 -14.64 -5.31 -5.36
C MET A 155 -14.41 -3.89 -4.86
N ALA A 156 -15.24 -3.49 -3.90
CA ALA A 156 -15.03 -2.26 -3.15
C ALA A 156 -13.83 -2.43 -2.21
N ALA A 157 -12.89 -1.50 -2.30
CA ALA A 157 -11.65 -1.54 -1.53
C ALA A 157 -11.90 -1.37 -0.03
N GLY A 158 -11.18 -2.13 0.77
CA GLY A 158 -11.27 -2.17 2.23
C GLY A 158 -9.97 -1.78 2.92
N ASN A 159 -9.74 -2.38 4.09
CA ASN A 159 -8.58 -2.14 4.94
C ASN A 159 -8.45 -0.63 5.26
N TRP A 160 -7.34 0.00 4.87
CA TRP A 160 -7.01 1.43 5.05
C TRP A 160 -7.64 2.37 4.02
N VAL A 161 -8.22 1.84 2.90
CA VAL A 161 -8.77 2.69 1.82
C VAL A 161 -9.96 3.53 2.29
N PRO A 162 -10.92 3.02 3.10
CA PRO A 162 -11.98 3.84 3.67
C PRO A 162 -11.45 5.04 4.48
N ASP A 163 -10.36 4.84 5.25
CA ASP A 163 -9.73 5.93 6.01
C ASP A 163 -9.00 6.90 5.08
N ALA A 164 -8.30 6.41 4.05
CA ALA A 164 -7.62 7.24 3.06
C ALA A 164 -8.61 8.19 2.35
N VAL A 165 -9.76 7.66 1.92
CA VAL A 165 -10.84 8.47 1.32
C VAL A 165 -11.37 9.51 2.32
N ARG A 166 -11.57 9.14 3.59
CA ARG A 166 -12.05 10.06 4.64
C ARG A 166 -11.03 11.16 4.95
N ALA A 167 -9.74 10.80 5.04
CA ALA A 167 -8.65 11.74 5.25
C ALA A 167 -8.52 12.74 4.09
N ALA A 168 -8.76 12.28 2.86
CA ALA A 168 -8.81 13.10 1.65
C ALA A 168 -10.08 13.98 1.53
N GLY A 169 -10.97 13.97 2.53
CA GLY A 169 -12.21 14.77 2.54
C GLY A 169 -13.39 14.11 1.81
N GLY A 170 -13.32 12.85 1.44
CA GLY A 170 -14.41 12.09 0.83
C GLY A 170 -15.33 11.40 1.84
N ARG A 171 -16.36 10.75 1.32
CA ARG A 171 -17.26 9.83 2.03
C ARG A 171 -17.24 8.48 1.33
N TYR A 172 -17.01 7.41 2.08
CA TYR A 172 -16.92 6.05 1.56
C TYR A 172 -17.94 5.15 2.25
N PRO A 173 -19.07 4.80 1.59
CA PRO A 173 -20.16 4.06 2.21
C PRO A 173 -20.12 2.54 1.99
N PHE A 174 -19.09 2.00 1.31
CA PHE A 174 -19.10 0.61 0.82
C PHE A 174 -18.49 -0.39 1.81
N VAL A 175 -17.41 0.00 2.49
CA VAL A 175 -16.69 -0.84 3.44
C VAL A 175 -16.31 0.04 4.63
N ASP A 176 -16.35 -0.50 5.85
CA ASP A 176 -15.87 0.22 7.03
C ASP A 176 -14.34 0.09 7.17
N PRO A 177 -13.67 1.08 7.83
CA PRO A 177 -12.23 1.01 8.09
C PRO A 177 -11.83 -0.28 8.80
N GLY A 178 -10.75 -0.91 8.36
CA GLY A 178 -10.23 -2.14 8.92
C GLY A 178 -10.93 -3.41 8.44
N GLU A 179 -12.09 -3.29 7.77
CA GLU A 179 -12.70 -4.43 7.11
C GLU A 179 -12.01 -4.74 5.77
N ARG A 180 -12.00 -6.02 5.40
CA ARG A 180 -11.44 -6.44 4.11
C ARG A 180 -12.30 -5.96 2.96
N SER A 181 -11.65 -5.78 1.81
CA SER A 181 -12.32 -5.54 0.53
C SER A 181 -13.35 -6.63 0.25
N ARG A 182 -14.46 -6.25 -0.35
CA ARG A 182 -15.56 -7.17 -0.64
C ARG A 182 -16.18 -6.92 -2.00
N GLU A 183 -16.70 -7.98 -2.57
CA GLU A 183 -17.54 -7.89 -3.77
C GLU A 183 -18.72 -6.94 -3.51
N VAL A 184 -19.00 -6.12 -4.51
CA VAL A 184 -20.10 -5.16 -4.48
C VAL A 184 -21.02 -5.37 -5.68
N ASP A 185 -22.33 -5.37 -5.41
CA ASP A 185 -23.34 -5.32 -6.48
C ASP A 185 -23.34 -3.92 -7.13
N LEU A 186 -23.26 -3.87 -8.47
CA LEU A 186 -23.30 -2.61 -9.23
C LEU A 186 -24.53 -1.76 -8.88
N ALA A 187 -25.70 -2.38 -8.63
CA ALA A 187 -26.88 -1.68 -8.15
C ALA A 187 -26.68 -1.03 -6.77
N ALA A 188 -25.76 -1.52 -5.93
CA ALA A 188 -25.42 -0.85 -4.68
C ALA A 188 -24.55 0.37 -4.92
N VAL A 189 -23.65 0.32 -5.91
CA VAL A 189 -22.84 1.47 -6.34
C VAL A 189 -23.74 2.56 -6.94
N GLU A 190 -24.69 2.20 -7.81
CA GLU A 190 -25.68 3.12 -8.38
C GLU A 190 -26.51 3.82 -7.29
N ARG A 191 -27.02 3.06 -6.30
CA ARG A 191 -27.79 3.63 -5.18
C ARG A 191 -26.99 4.59 -4.30
N ALA A 192 -25.69 4.40 -4.22
CA ALA A 192 -24.81 5.28 -3.46
C ALA A 192 -24.54 6.60 -4.21
N ASP A 193 -24.80 6.63 -5.52
CA ASP A 193 -24.65 7.79 -6.41
C ASP A 193 -23.28 8.49 -6.20
N PRO A 194 -22.18 7.81 -6.54
CA PRO A 194 -20.85 8.34 -6.27
C PRO A 194 -20.55 9.57 -7.14
N ASP A 195 -19.91 10.57 -6.55
CA ASP A 195 -19.38 11.74 -7.24
C ASP A 195 -18.06 11.44 -7.97
N HIS A 196 -17.33 10.41 -7.52
CA HIS A 196 -16.09 9.93 -8.12
C HIS A 196 -15.98 8.40 -8.08
N VAL A 197 -15.46 7.82 -9.15
CA VAL A 197 -15.04 6.41 -9.23
C VAL A 197 -13.51 6.39 -9.31
N ILE A 198 -12.87 5.77 -8.33
CA ILE A 198 -11.42 5.58 -8.26
C ILE A 198 -11.10 4.12 -8.55
N VAL A 199 -10.27 3.87 -9.56
CA VAL A 199 -9.88 2.53 -10.00
C VAL A 199 -8.39 2.34 -9.73
N HIS A 200 -8.05 1.33 -8.93
CA HIS A 200 -6.67 0.99 -8.56
C HIS A 200 -6.49 -0.53 -8.52
N VAL A 201 -6.76 -1.17 -9.68
CA VAL A 201 -6.78 -2.63 -9.79
C VAL A 201 -5.42 -3.24 -9.50
N CYS A 202 -5.38 -4.13 -8.52
CA CYS A 202 -4.16 -4.77 -8.02
C CYS A 202 -3.31 -5.39 -9.14
N GLY A 203 -2.05 -5.02 -9.20
CA GLY A 203 -1.08 -5.52 -10.20
C GLY A 203 -1.18 -4.89 -11.58
N HIS A 204 -2.05 -3.89 -11.77
CA HIS A 204 -2.23 -3.23 -13.06
C HIS A 204 -1.58 -1.84 -13.14
N GLY A 205 -1.14 -1.26 -12.01
CA GLY A 205 -0.65 0.11 -11.98
C GLY A 205 -1.75 1.08 -12.45
N ASP A 206 -1.40 2.03 -13.28
CA ASP A 206 -2.30 2.99 -13.90
C ASP A 206 -2.79 2.56 -15.32
N ARG A 207 -2.64 1.28 -15.68
CA ARG A 207 -2.86 0.77 -17.06
C ARG A 207 -4.30 0.32 -17.34
N VAL A 208 -5.22 0.43 -16.39
CA VAL A 208 -6.62 0.13 -16.62
C VAL A 208 -7.20 1.21 -17.54
N ASP A 209 -7.92 0.79 -18.59
CA ASP A 209 -8.63 1.73 -19.45
C ASP A 209 -9.90 2.22 -18.73
N PRO A 210 -10.01 3.52 -18.40
CA PRO A 210 -11.17 4.07 -17.70
C PRO A 210 -12.48 3.87 -18.47
N GLU A 211 -12.45 3.79 -19.81
CA GLU A 211 -13.63 3.53 -20.64
C GLU A 211 -14.21 2.13 -20.37
N THR A 212 -13.39 1.15 -20.01
CA THR A 212 -13.87 -0.19 -19.63
C THR A 212 -14.78 -0.14 -18.40
N ILE A 213 -14.51 0.75 -17.49
CA ILE A 213 -15.29 0.95 -16.26
C ILE A 213 -16.50 1.85 -16.56
N ALA A 214 -16.29 2.97 -17.25
CA ALA A 214 -17.33 3.95 -17.59
C ALA A 214 -18.43 3.34 -18.49
N SER A 215 -18.07 2.42 -19.38
CA SER A 215 -19.00 1.76 -20.32
C SER A 215 -19.76 0.56 -19.76
N ARG A 216 -19.62 0.25 -18.45
CA ARG A 216 -20.42 -0.79 -17.79
C ARG A 216 -21.91 -0.50 -17.90
N ASP A 217 -22.73 -1.57 -17.90
CA ASP A 217 -24.19 -1.44 -17.82
C ASP A 217 -24.62 -1.06 -16.39
N TRP A 218 -24.38 0.19 -16.04
CA TRP A 218 -24.74 0.81 -14.75
C TRP A 218 -25.14 2.29 -14.93
N ALA A 219 -25.98 2.79 -14.02
CA ALA A 219 -26.45 4.18 -14.03
C ALA A 219 -25.56 5.08 -13.14
N VAL A 220 -24.22 5.04 -13.34
CA VAL A 220 -23.27 5.90 -12.64
C VAL A 220 -22.74 6.95 -13.62
N ASP A 221 -23.02 8.23 -13.37
CA ASP A 221 -22.55 9.38 -14.14
C ASP A 221 -21.48 10.14 -13.33
N ALA A 222 -20.36 9.47 -13.05
CA ALA A 222 -19.25 10.02 -12.30
C ALA A 222 -17.94 9.88 -13.08
N PRO A 223 -17.01 10.83 -12.95
CA PRO A 223 -15.68 10.71 -13.55
C PRO A 223 -14.95 9.48 -13.00
N VAL A 224 -14.39 8.67 -13.91
CA VAL A 224 -13.54 7.53 -13.59
C VAL A 224 -12.09 7.98 -13.59
N HIS A 225 -11.43 7.81 -12.45
CA HIS A 225 -10.01 8.12 -12.26
C HIS A 225 -9.25 6.81 -12.05
N VAL A 226 -8.32 6.50 -12.95
CA VAL A 226 -7.37 5.40 -12.75
C VAL A 226 -6.14 5.97 -12.07
N ILE A 227 -5.74 5.36 -10.97
CA ILE A 227 -4.53 5.71 -10.23
C ILE A 227 -3.65 4.47 -10.07
N ASP A 228 -2.36 4.69 -9.92
CA ASP A 228 -1.41 3.59 -9.70
C ASP A 228 -1.80 2.83 -8.43
N ASP A 229 -1.89 1.51 -8.53
CA ASP A 229 -2.33 0.66 -7.43
C ASP A 229 -1.36 0.68 -6.24
N SER A 230 -0.08 1.00 -6.45
CA SER A 230 0.90 1.17 -5.36
C SER A 230 0.50 2.27 -4.35
N LEU A 231 -0.33 3.23 -4.78
CA LEU A 231 -0.79 4.33 -3.93
C LEU A 231 -1.87 3.92 -2.92
N LEU A 232 -2.66 2.86 -3.20
CA LEU A 232 -3.76 2.47 -2.32
C LEU A 232 -3.75 0.99 -1.92
N ASN A 233 -3.11 0.08 -2.69
CA ASN A 233 -3.21 -1.37 -2.45
C ASN A 233 -2.20 -1.91 -1.44
N GLN A 234 -1.34 -1.07 -0.88
CA GLN A 234 -0.34 -1.53 0.09
C GLN A 234 -0.11 -0.53 1.21
N PRO A 235 0.08 -0.99 2.47
CA PRO A 235 0.36 -0.12 3.62
C PRO A 235 1.83 0.31 3.61
N SER A 236 2.18 1.16 2.66
CA SER A 236 3.52 1.70 2.43
C SER A 236 3.51 3.23 2.50
N PRO A 237 4.67 3.90 2.51
CA PRO A 237 4.73 5.37 2.46
C PRO A 237 4.00 5.98 1.26
N ALA A 238 3.89 5.27 0.12
CA ALA A 238 3.14 5.72 -1.05
C ALA A 238 1.63 5.87 -0.78
N LEU A 239 1.10 5.22 0.27
CA LEU A 239 -0.29 5.41 0.69
C LEU A 239 -0.58 6.87 1.09
N ILE A 240 0.40 7.57 1.64
CA ILE A 240 0.27 8.99 1.99
C ILE A 240 0.18 9.86 0.73
N ASP A 241 0.98 9.53 -0.29
CA ASP A 241 0.89 10.17 -1.63
C ASP A 241 -0.49 9.88 -2.25
N GLY A 242 -1.03 8.68 -2.01
CA GLY A 242 -2.39 8.28 -2.41
C GLY A 242 -3.46 9.17 -1.77
N VAL A 243 -3.37 9.45 -0.47
CA VAL A 243 -4.31 10.36 0.23
C VAL A 243 -4.23 11.78 -0.35
N GLU A 244 -3.04 12.32 -0.59
CA GLU A 244 -2.85 13.63 -1.22
C GLU A 244 -3.42 13.65 -2.64
N ARG A 245 -3.19 12.58 -3.41
CA ARG A 245 -3.74 12.45 -4.76
C ARG A 245 -5.27 12.43 -4.76
N LEU A 246 -5.88 11.69 -3.83
CA LEU A 246 -7.34 11.67 -3.67
C LEU A 246 -7.87 13.06 -3.30
N ALA A 247 -7.24 13.77 -2.37
CA ALA A 247 -7.64 15.13 -1.98
C ALA A 247 -7.62 16.08 -3.16
N GLY A 248 -6.58 16.01 -4.02
CA GLY A 248 -6.50 16.81 -5.25
C GLY A 248 -7.60 16.47 -6.28
N LEU A 249 -8.00 15.18 -6.37
CA LEU A 249 -9.11 14.76 -7.25
C LEU A 249 -10.47 15.22 -6.73
N PHE A 250 -10.70 15.16 -5.42
CA PHE A 250 -11.95 15.55 -4.79
C PHE A 250 -12.12 17.08 -4.71
N HIS A 251 -11.00 17.81 -4.64
CA HIS A 251 -10.95 19.24 -4.41
C HIS A 251 -9.92 19.93 -5.34
N PRO A 252 -10.17 19.98 -6.65
CA PRO A 252 -9.17 20.41 -7.66
C PRO A 252 -8.61 21.83 -7.46
N GLU A 253 -9.22 22.66 -6.61
CA GLU A 253 -8.71 24.00 -6.27
C GLU A 253 -7.63 23.99 -5.14
N THR A 254 -7.30 22.82 -4.59
CA THR A 254 -6.30 22.67 -3.52
C THR A 254 -4.88 22.35 -4.02
N GLU A 255 -4.63 22.32 -5.32
CA GLU A 255 -3.30 22.11 -5.92
C GLU A 255 -2.34 23.29 -5.63
N THR A 256 -2.00 23.50 -4.35
CA THR A 256 -0.96 24.45 -3.93
C THR A 256 -0.03 23.81 -2.91
N TYR A 257 0.38 22.56 -3.16
CA TYR A 257 1.47 21.96 -2.40
C TYR A 257 2.73 21.96 -3.26
N SER A 258 3.54 23.02 -3.10
CA SER A 258 4.90 23.13 -3.65
C SER A 258 5.91 22.75 -2.58
#